data_d11a3695243fe59d45b2508014b44341
#
_entry.id   d11a3695243fe59d45b2508014b44341
#
_cell.length_a   1.000
_cell.length_b   1.000
_cell.length_c   1.000
_cell.angle_alpha   90.00
_cell.angle_beta   90.00
_cell.angle_gamma   90.00
#
_symmetry.space_group_name_H-M   'P 1'
#
loop_
_entity.id
_entity.type
_entity.pdbx_description
1 polymer ?
#
loop_
_entity_poly.entity_id
_entity_poly.type
_entity_poly.pdbx_seq_one_letter_code
_entity_poly.pdbx_strand_id
1 'polypeptide(L)'
;MLKTPLLPCLLIGLFEGFAGLGVEIYAIRVAAIYIGSSTAITGVILAMLLVAIALGYWQGGKLCEKMQNKKATLQKAGLVLSVAAFSHAVACLFQIPAMEILEKSNVDSLFSAVLVGTMFGIGMAFASASIPLLTQFLTLNKPKSKNSALLAGEYTGVMVAMTTVGSALGSTLTPIIMLPDIGLKASLMSFVIMLCMASSMATALSLREHKPSDNFVGTIKGNVVYCISALCMVLIFSVTNHTDTGIQTPTTAWFIIDGTMTGKDNYGHKARGLTDDPRRTISSCWDVDTQSSCGWYAQLSVNMANQLNAQHLLYLGGAGMVIPLEYASKHPQSMNTVVDIDEYLPSIVEARYLEKPLPSNVHFVAKDARRYVTTYHDTPYDFALIDVFHGLYVASNVYSKESLQAIKASSRHVVANIIAKPSSTHGYTQSLLATWVSVFGRDSYVITEKPGQQTVQNMMLCNYPCGDNAKNILSESYFVRDGSTPIHTDNLPVLDQYEYRNVL
;
A
#
# COMPACT_ATOMS: atom_id res chain seq x y z
N MET A 1 8.85 -34.97 -28.52
CA MET A 1 7.44 -34.95 -28.06
C MET A 1 6.89 -33.57 -27.66
N LEU A 2 7.22 -32.49 -28.36
CA LEU A 2 6.67 -31.13 -28.09
C LEU A 2 6.23 -30.47 -29.41
N LYS A 3 5.42 -31.17 -30.22
CA LYS A 3 4.80 -30.61 -31.44
C LYS A 3 3.42 -29.99 -31.23
N THR A 4 2.98 -29.85 -29.98
CA THR A 4 1.69 -29.21 -29.65
C THR A 4 1.91 -27.74 -29.33
N PRO A 5 1.10 -26.81 -29.84
CA PRO A 5 1.17 -25.39 -29.52
C PRO A 5 0.75 -25.08 -28.05
N LEU A 6 0.60 -26.12 -27.21
CA LEU A 6 0.16 -26.00 -25.85
C LEU A 6 1.16 -25.17 -25.00
N LEU A 7 2.44 -25.55 -25.01
CA LEU A 7 3.44 -24.87 -24.17
C LEU A 7 3.53 -23.36 -24.42
N PRO A 8 3.59 -22.86 -25.68
CA PRO A 8 3.53 -21.42 -25.91
C PRO A 8 2.25 -20.76 -25.40
N CYS A 9 1.09 -21.40 -25.54
CA CYS A 9 -0.17 -20.87 -25.00
C CYS A 9 -0.14 -20.79 -23.47
N LEU A 10 0.44 -21.80 -22.81
CA LEU A 10 0.59 -21.81 -21.35
C LEU A 10 1.54 -20.68 -20.88
N LEU A 11 2.63 -20.45 -21.59
CA LEU A 11 3.55 -19.33 -21.29
C LEU A 11 2.87 -17.97 -21.47
N ILE A 12 2.03 -17.81 -22.50
CA ILE A 12 1.23 -16.60 -22.70
C ILE A 12 0.28 -16.39 -21.50
N GLY A 13 -0.42 -17.47 -21.06
CA GLY A 13 -1.30 -17.42 -19.90
C GLY A 13 -0.54 -17.10 -18.61
N LEU A 14 0.67 -17.66 -18.44
CA LEU A 14 1.53 -17.35 -17.30
C LEU A 14 1.91 -15.87 -17.25
N PHE A 15 2.35 -15.30 -18.38
CA PHE A 15 2.73 -13.89 -18.48
C PHE A 15 1.53 -12.96 -18.30
N GLU A 16 0.37 -13.32 -18.86
CA GLU A 16 -0.86 -12.56 -18.67
C GLU A 16 -1.28 -12.53 -17.19
N GLY A 17 -1.30 -13.69 -16.52
CA GLY A 17 -1.64 -13.77 -15.12
C GLY A 17 -0.67 -13.03 -14.24
N PHE A 18 0.65 -13.18 -14.48
CA PHE A 18 1.68 -12.46 -13.72
C PHE A 18 1.53 -10.94 -13.86
N ALA A 19 1.39 -10.44 -15.10
CA ALA A 19 1.22 -9.02 -15.35
C ALA A 19 -0.10 -8.51 -14.77
N GLY A 20 -1.18 -9.29 -14.85
CA GLY A 20 -2.49 -8.93 -14.31
C GLY A 20 -2.45 -8.65 -12.82
N LEU A 21 -2.11 -9.66 -11.99
CA LEU A 21 -2.04 -9.47 -10.54
C LEU A 21 -0.88 -8.56 -10.12
N GLY A 22 0.22 -8.51 -10.89
CA GLY A 22 1.28 -7.54 -10.67
C GLY A 22 0.80 -6.10 -10.79
N VAL A 23 0.00 -5.79 -11.82
CA VAL A 23 -0.64 -4.48 -12.01
C VAL A 23 -1.65 -4.17 -10.91
N GLU A 24 -2.36 -5.17 -10.40
CA GLU A 24 -3.29 -5.01 -9.28
C GLU A 24 -2.57 -4.54 -8.01
N ILE A 25 -1.51 -5.23 -7.62
CA ILE A 25 -0.66 -4.83 -6.48
C ILE A 25 -0.04 -3.44 -6.71
N TYR A 26 0.40 -3.17 -7.94
CA TYR A 26 0.91 -1.87 -8.33
C TYR A 26 -0.14 -0.75 -8.15
N ALA A 27 -1.38 -0.97 -8.63
CA ALA A 27 -2.47 0.01 -8.53
C ALA A 27 -2.81 0.34 -7.07
N ILE A 28 -2.88 -0.67 -6.20
CA ILE A 28 -3.08 -0.50 -4.76
C ILE A 28 -1.92 0.33 -4.17
N ARG A 29 -0.68 0.03 -4.55
CA ARG A 29 0.50 0.74 -4.04
C ARG A 29 0.51 2.22 -4.46
N VAL A 30 0.18 2.51 -5.71
CA VAL A 30 0.06 3.91 -6.19
C VAL A 30 -1.07 4.62 -5.47
N ALA A 31 -2.22 3.97 -5.32
CA ALA A 31 -3.35 4.54 -4.59
C ALA A 31 -2.98 4.89 -3.14
N ALA A 32 -2.24 4.02 -2.46
CA ALA A 32 -1.82 4.24 -1.08
C ALA A 32 -1.00 5.54 -0.92
N ILE A 33 -0.17 5.89 -1.90
CA ILE A 33 0.65 7.12 -1.86
C ILE A 33 -0.20 8.39 -1.99
N TYR A 34 -1.29 8.37 -2.77
CA TYR A 34 -2.03 9.57 -3.15
C TYR A 34 -3.39 9.73 -2.48
N ILE A 35 -4.10 8.64 -2.23
CA ILE A 35 -5.50 8.66 -1.75
C ILE A 35 -5.70 7.88 -0.44
N GLY A 36 -4.65 7.23 0.06
CA GLY A 36 -4.67 6.47 1.30
C GLY A 36 -4.72 4.96 1.11
N SER A 37 -4.49 4.21 2.19
CA SER A 37 -4.28 2.75 2.20
C SER A 37 -5.34 1.98 2.99
N SER A 38 -6.55 2.54 3.15
CA SER A 38 -7.61 1.85 3.92
C SER A 38 -8.07 0.55 3.25
N THR A 39 -8.58 -0.37 4.07
CA THR A 39 -9.16 -1.64 3.61
C THR A 39 -10.28 -1.41 2.59
N ALA A 40 -11.08 -0.33 2.77
CA ALA A 40 -12.16 0.02 1.86
C ALA A 40 -11.64 0.49 0.49
N ILE A 41 -10.62 1.35 0.45
CA ILE A 41 -9.97 1.80 -0.79
C ILE A 41 -9.40 0.60 -1.54
N THR A 42 -8.64 -0.26 -0.85
CA THR A 42 -8.11 -1.50 -1.42
C THR A 42 -9.22 -2.39 -1.97
N GLY A 43 -10.29 -2.60 -1.20
CA GLY A 43 -11.44 -3.42 -1.61
C GLY A 43 -12.14 -2.90 -2.87
N VAL A 44 -12.29 -1.57 -3.00
CA VAL A 44 -12.89 -0.95 -4.20
C VAL A 44 -11.98 -1.13 -5.42
N ILE A 45 -10.68 -0.91 -5.29
CA ILE A 45 -9.74 -1.12 -6.40
C ILE A 45 -9.78 -2.58 -6.85
N LEU A 46 -9.69 -3.54 -5.92
CA LEU A 46 -9.80 -4.98 -6.22
C LEU A 46 -11.10 -5.30 -6.95
N ALA A 47 -12.24 -4.79 -6.46
CA ALA A 47 -13.54 -5.03 -7.08
C ALA A 47 -13.59 -4.51 -8.53
N MET A 48 -13.06 -3.31 -8.79
CA MET A 48 -13.03 -2.74 -10.15
C MET A 48 -12.15 -3.56 -11.09
N LEU A 49 -10.99 -4.03 -10.63
CA LEU A 49 -10.08 -4.85 -11.42
C LEU A 49 -10.67 -6.23 -11.70
N LEU A 50 -11.31 -6.86 -10.72
CA LEU A 50 -12.02 -8.14 -10.92
C LEU A 50 -13.19 -8.01 -11.89
N VAL A 51 -13.96 -6.93 -11.82
CA VAL A 51 -15.02 -6.64 -12.81
C VAL A 51 -14.43 -6.48 -14.21
N ALA A 52 -13.30 -5.78 -14.34
CA ALA A 52 -12.61 -5.63 -15.61
C ALA A 52 -12.15 -6.98 -16.19
N ILE A 53 -11.57 -7.87 -15.38
CA ILE A 53 -11.19 -9.24 -15.77
C ILE A 53 -12.43 -10.03 -16.23
N ALA A 54 -13.52 -9.98 -15.47
CA ALA A 54 -14.76 -10.66 -15.81
C ALA A 54 -15.34 -10.18 -17.15
N LEU A 55 -15.34 -8.86 -17.38
CA LEU A 55 -15.74 -8.28 -18.66
C LEU A 55 -14.83 -8.74 -19.81
N GLY A 56 -13.52 -8.85 -19.56
CA GLY A 56 -12.57 -9.37 -20.55
C GLY A 56 -12.86 -10.82 -20.91
N TYR A 57 -13.04 -11.71 -19.95
CA TYR A 57 -13.41 -13.11 -20.22
C TYR A 57 -14.71 -13.21 -21.00
N TRP A 58 -15.73 -12.45 -20.62
CA TRP A 58 -17.01 -12.42 -21.31
C TRP A 58 -16.89 -11.95 -22.76
N GLN A 59 -16.19 -10.84 -23.00
CA GLN A 59 -15.97 -10.32 -24.36
C GLN A 59 -15.07 -11.25 -25.18
N GLY A 60 -14.03 -11.84 -24.59
CA GLY A 60 -13.20 -12.85 -25.22
C GLY A 60 -14.01 -14.07 -25.66
N GLY A 61 -14.92 -14.55 -24.80
CA GLY A 61 -15.85 -15.62 -25.13
C GLY A 61 -16.76 -15.28 -26.33
N LYS A 62 -17.36 -14.07 -26.34
CA LYS A 62 -18.16 -13.60 -27.49
C LYS A 62 -17.34 -13.49 -28.80
N LEU A 63 -16.09 -13.10 -28.70
CA LEU A 63 -15.20 -13.08 -29.86
C LEU A 63 -14.96 -14.50 -30.41
N CYS A 64 -14.88 -15.52 -29.53
CA CYS A 64 -14.71 -16.92 -29.93
C CYS A 64 -15.87 -17.44 -30.78
N GLU A 65 -17.11 -17.02 -30.54
CA GLU A 65 -18.27 -17.45 -31.34
C GLU A 65 -18.11 -17.16 -32.83
N LYS A 66 -17.41 -16.08 -33.16
CA LYS A 66 -17.15 -15.63 -34.52
C LYS A 66 -15.87 -16.19 -35.14
N MET A 67 -15.04 -16.90 -34.34
CA MET A 67 -13.70 -17.33 -34.73
C MET A 67 -13.62 -18.83 -34.96
N GLN A 68 -13.67 -19.25 -36.24
CA GLN A 68 -13.51 -20.66 -36.64
C GLN A 68 -12.14 -20.94 -37.29
N ASN A 69 -11.31 -19.91 -37.46
CA ASN A 69 -9.98 -20.02 -38.06
C ASN A 69 -8.91 -19.89 -36.98
N LYS A 70 -8.03 -20.90 -36.87
CA LYS A 70 -6.91 -20.95 -35.91
C LYS A 70 -6.02 -19.72 -35.98
N LYS A 71 -5.65 -19.31 -37.18
CA LYS A 71 -4.77 -18.16 -37.43
C LYS A 71 -5.44 -16.87 -37.00
N ALA A 72 -6.70 -16.65 -37.36
CA ALA A 72 -7.46 -15.46 -36.95
C ALA A 72 -7.65 -15.39 -35.43
N THR A 73 -7.86 -16.53 -34.76
CA THR A 73 -8.00 -16.61 -33.33
C THR A 73 -6.70 -16.18 -32.62
N LEU A 74 -5.52 -16.68 -33.06
CA LEU A 74 -4.23 -16.28 -32.51
C LEU A 74 -3.90 -14.81 -32.78
N GLN A 75 -4.20 -14.32 -33.99
CA GLN A 75 -4.02 -12.91 -34.32
C GLN A 75 -4.84 -12.01 -33.41
N LYS A 76 -6.08 -12.42 -33.12
CA LYS A 76 -6.94 -11.66 -32.23
C LYS A 76 -6.47 -11.73 -30.77
N ALA A 77 -5.95 -12.89 -30.32
CA ALA A 77 -5.31 -13.02 -29.01
C ALA A 77 -4.08 -12.09 -28.90
N GLY A 78 -3.22 -12.06 -29.92
CA GLY A 78 -2.10 -11.13 -30.00
C GLY A 78 -2.55 -9.66 -29.96
N LEU A 79 -3.62 -9.33 -30.70
CA LEU A 79 -4.16 -7.96 -30.71
C LEU A 79 -4.67 -7.52 -29.34
N VAL A 80 -5.47 -8.32 -28.66
CA VAL A 80 -5.99 -7.91 -27.34
C VAL A 80 -4.86 -7.76 -26.32
N LEU A 81 -3.83 -8.61 -26.36
CA LEU A 81 -2.64 -8.48 -25.52
C LEU A 81 -1.82 -7.22 -25.83
N SER A 82 -1.67 -6.86 -27.13
CA SER A 82 -0.96 -5.62 -27.49
C SER A 82 -1.74 -4.38 -27.09
N VAL A 83 -3.07 -4.41 -27.18
CA VAL A 83 -3.93 -3.32 -26.70
C VAL A 83 -3.87 -3.23 -25.16
N ALA A 84 -3.79 -4.35 -24.45
CA ALA A 84 -3.59 -4.38 -23.01
C ALA A 84 -2.27 -3.70 -22.62
N ALA A 85 -1.16 -4.08 -23.26
CA ALA A 85 0.14 -3.46 -23.06
C ALA A 85 0.10 -1.94 -23.32
N PHE A 86 -0.53 -1.53 -24.42
CA PHE A 86 -0.72 -0.14 -24.77
C PHE A 86 -1.55 0.61 -23.72
N SER A 87 -2.66 0.04 -23.26
CA SER A 87 -3.51 0.64 -22.22
C SER A 87 -2.76 0.85 -20.90
N HIS A 88 -1.96 -0.12 -20.48
CA HIS A 88 -1.13 0.04 -19.27
C HIS A 88 -0.01 1.06 -19.48
N ALA A 89 0.56 1.15 -20.67
CA ALA A 89 1.56 2.19 -20.98
C ALA A 89 0.93 3.60 -20.97
N VAL A 90 -0.31 3.75 -21.45
CA VAL A 90 -1.08 4.99 -21.32
C VAL A 90 -1.36 5.32 -19.86
N ALA A 91 -1.83 4.34 -19.07
CA ALA A 91 -2.02 4.51 -17.64
C ALA A 91 -0.72 4.94 -16.95
N CYS A 92 0.43 4.37 -17.33
CA CYS A 92 1.75 4.76 -16.84
C CYS A 92 2.04 6.25 -17.04
N LEU A 93 1.75 6.80 -18.22
CA LEU A 93 1.99 8.22 -18.51
C LEU A 93 1.07 9.17 -17.75
N PHE A 94 -0.19 8.78 -17.59
CA PHE A 94 -1.22 9.66 -17.03
C PHE A 94 -1.47 9.48 -15.55
N GLN A 95 -0.94 8.42 -14.91
CA GLN A 95 -1.22 8.13 -13.50
C GLN A 95 -0.84 9.29 -12.56
N ILE A 96 0.36 9.87 -12.71
CA ILE A 96 0.83 10.92 -11.80
C ILE A 96 -0.02 12.19 -11.94
N PRO A 97 -0.21 12.76 -13.15
CA PRO A 97 -1.12 13.91 -13.30
C PRO A 97 -2.54 13.61 -12.80
N ALA A 98 -3.06 12.41 -13.06
CA ALA A 98 -4.39 12.03 -12.59
C ALA A 98 -4.47 11.97 -11.06
N MET A 99 -3.47 11.36 -10.41
CA MET A 99 -3.40 11.30 -8.95
C MET A 99 -3.27 12.69 -8.32
N GLU A 100 -2.43 13.57 -8.87
CA GLU A 100 -2.29 14.95 -8.39
C GLU A 100 -3.57 15.77 -8.54
N ILE A 101 -4.34 15.54 -9.60
CA ILE A 101 -5.64 16.19 -9.78
C ILE A 101 -6.63 15.66 -8.72
N LEU A 102 -6.67 14.36 -8.51
CA LEU A 102 -7.55 13.74 -7.51
C LEU A 102 -7.24 14.22 -6.09
N GLU A 103 -5.97 14.32 -5.75
CA GLU A 103 -5.52 14.82 -4.44
C GLU A 103 -5.91 16.28 -4.21
N LYS A 104 -5.77 17.14 -5.22
CA LYS A 104 -6.10 18.57 -5.13
C LYS A 104 -7.60 18.87 -5.19
N SER A 105 -8.37 17.92 -5.72
CA SER A 105 -9.79 18.03 -5.89
C SER A 105 -10.51 17.51 -4.68
N ASN A 106 -11.01 17.98 -3.71
CA ASN A 106 -11.79 17.42 -2.58
C ASN A 106 -12.74 16.25 -2.96
N VAL A 107 -12.28 15.35 -3.82
CA VAL A 107 -13.04 14.19 -4.29
C VAL A 107 -12.96 13.11 -3.22
N ASP A 108 -14.09 12.45 -2.99
CA ASP A 108 -14.19 11.32 -2.07
C ASP A 108 -13.17 10.22 -2.42
N SER A 109 -12.49 9.67 -1.40
CA SER A 109 -11.44 8.67 -1.58
C SER A 109 -11.94 7.38 -2.24
N LEU A 110 -13.19 6.97 -1.99
CA LEU A 110 -13.77 5.79 -2.66
C LEU A 110 -14.04 6.05 -4.14
N PHE A 111 -14.47 7.26 -4.50
CA PHE A 111 -14.62 7.62 -5.91
C PHE A 111 -13.26 7.68 -6.60
N SER A 112 -12.24 8.21 -5.94
CA SER A 112 -10.85 8.18 -6.42
C SER A 112 -10.34 6.75 -6.63
N ALA A 113 -10.67 5.82 -5.73
CA ALA A 113 -10.35 4.40 -5.86
C ALA A 113 -11.04 3.76 -7.08
N VAL A 114 -12.29 4.12 -7.38
CA VAL A 114 -13.00 3.68 -8.60
C VAL A 114 -12.27 4.17 -9.85
N LEU A 115 -11.80 5.42 -9.88
CA LEU A 115 -11.07 5.98 -11.02
C LEU A 115 -9.71 5.25 -11.23
N VAL A 116 -8.97 5.01 -10.13
CA VAL A 116 -7.71 4.22 -10.19
C VAL A 116 -7.97 2.81 -10.72
N GLY A 117 -8.95 2.11 -10.14
CA GLY A 117 -9.32 0.77 -10.57
C GLY A 117 -9.77 0.73 -12.04
N THR A 118 -10.49 1.77 -12.51
CA THR A 118 -10.88 1.89 -13.93
C THR A 118 -9.68 2.11 -14.83
N MET A 119 -8.75 2.99 -14.46
CA MET A 119 -7.57 3.32 -15.26
C MET A 119 -6.71 2.08 -15.55
N PHE A 120 -6.45 1.27 -14.54
CA PHE A 120 -5.70 0.02 -14.72
C PHE A 120 -6.58 -1.13 -15.22
N GLY A 121 -7.86 -1.15 -14.88
CA GLY A 121 -8.82 -2.17 -15.27
C GLY A 121 -9.03 -2.27 -16.79
N ILE A 122 -8.95 -1.17 -17.53
CA ILE A 122 -9.08 -1.19 -19.00
C ILE A 122 -8.05 -2.14 -19.61
N GLY A 123 -6.79 -2.04 -19.24
CA GLY A 123 -5.75 -2.93 -19.73
C GLY A 123 -5.97 -4.38 -19.32
N MET A 124 -6.42 -4.62 -18.08
CA MET A 124 -6.73 -5.96 -17.59
C MET A 124 -7.90 -6.62 -18.32
N ALA A 125 -8.93 -5.85 -18.68
CA ALA A 125 -10.03 -6.37 -19.49
C ALA A 125 -9.56 -6.85 -20.88
N PHE A 126 -8.65 -6.14 -21.51
CA PHE A 126 -8.08 -6.59 -22.78
C PHE A 126 -7.16 -7.81 -22.58
N ALA A 127 -6.33 -7.84 -21.54
CA ALA A 127 -5.43 -8.95 -21.27
C ALA A 127 -6.21 -10.25 -21.06
N SER A 128 -7.19 -10.25 -20.16
CA SER A 128 -8.00 -11.41 -19.81
C SER A 128 -8.86 -11.93 -20.98
N ALA A 129 -9.23 -11.08 -21.96
CA ALA A 129 -9.91 -11.51 -23.17
C ALA A 129 -9.06 -12.48 -24.03
N SER A 130 -7.75 -12.54 -23.83
CA SER A 130 -6.86 -13.46 -24.54
C SER A 130 -7.06 -14.94 -24.15
N ILE A 131 -7.46 -15.23 -22.93
CA ILE A 131 -7.55 -16.60 -22.39
C ILE A 131 -8.63 -17.43 -23.12
N PRO A 132 -9.89 -16.95 -23.29
CA PRO A 132 -10.86 -17.67 -24.11
C PRO A 132 -10.39 -17.89 -25.56
N LEU A 133 -9.69 -16.89 -26.16
CA LEU A 133 -9.17 -17.01 -27.52
C LEU A 133 -8.09 -18.08 -27.63
N LEU A 134 -7.16 -18.15 -26.67
CA LEU A 134 -6.12 -19.19 -26.63
C LEU A 134 -6.73 -20.58 -26.41
N THR A 135 -7.73 -20.69 -25.54
CA THR A 135 -8.50 -21.93 -25.32
C THR A 135 -9.19 -22.38 -26.61
N GLN A 136 -9.85 -21.47 -27.32
CA GLN A 136 -10.48 -21.73 -28.61
C GLN A 136 -9.46 -22.21 -29.66
N PHE A 137 -8.31 -21.56 -29.74
CA PHE A 137 -7.23 -21.97 -30.64
C PHE A 137 -6.76 -23.40 -30.34
N LEU A 138 -6.52 -23.76 -29.08
CA LEU A 138 -6.13 -25.12 -28.67
C LEU A 138 -7.19 -26.16 -29.04
N THR A 139 -8.47 -25.80 -28.82
CA THR A 139 -9.60 -26.67 -29.20
C THR A 139 -9.67 -26.91 -30.71
N LEU A 140 -9.50 -25.86 -31.51
CA LEU A 140 -9.46 -25.94 -32.96
C LEU A 140 -8.27 -26.72 -33.49
N ASN A 141 -7.19 -26.87 -32.74
CA ASN A 141 -5.96 -27.53 -33.15
C ASN A 141 -6.02 -29.05 -33.12
N LYS A 142 -7.05 -29.65 -32.49
CA LYS A 142 -7.24 -31.09 -32.51
C LYS A 142 -8.19 -31.53 -33.61
N PRO A 143 -8.02 -32.75 -34.18
CA PRO A 143 -8.95 -33.26 -35.20
C PRO A 143 -10.36 -33.34 -34.62
N LYS A 144 -11.38 -33.10 -35.48
CA LYS A 144 -12.81 -33.21 -35.14
C LYS A 144 -13.12 -34.59 -34.58
N SER A 145 -12.96 -34.79 -33.30
CA SER A 145 -13.39 -35.99 -32.58
C SER A 145 -14.78 -35.77 -32.00
N LYS A 146 -15.51 -36.85 -31.75
CA LYS A 146 -16.89 -36.81 -31.18
C LYS A 146 -17.05 -36.09 -29.85
N ASN A 147 -15.92 -35.66 -29.23
CA ASN A 147 -15.87 -35.08 -27.87
C ASN A 147 -15.25 -33.66 -27.83
N SER A 148 -15.53 -32.81 -28.80
CA SER A 148 -15.00 -31.43 -28.84
C SER A 148 -15.32 -30.60 -27.57
N ALA A 149 -16.48 -30.83 -26.96
CA ALA A 149 -16.88 -30.16 -25.72
C ALA A 149 -16.03 -30.56 -24.51
N LEU A 150 -15.64 -31.83 -24.40
CA LEU A 150 -14.74 -32.33 -23.35
C LEU A 150 -13.34 -31.72 -23.48
N LEU A 151 -12.84 -31.58 -24.70
CA LEU A 151 -11.56 -30.95 -24.99
C LEU A 151 -11.54 -29.46 -24.68
N ALA A 152 -12.66 -28.76 -24.92
CA ALA A 152 -12.80 -27.35 -24.55
C ALA A 152 -12.71 -27.18 -23.04
N GLY A 153 -13.39 -28.03 -22.26
CA GLY A 153 -13.30 -28.02 -20.80
C GLY A 153 -11.88 -28.28 -20.28
N GLU A 154 -11.19 -29.29 -20.85
CA GLU A 154 -9.80 -29.62 -20.48
C GLU A 154 -8.85 -28.42 -20.72
N TYR A 155 -8.91 -27.83 -21.92
CA TYR A 155 -8.05 -26.69 -22.24
C TYR A 155 -8.39 -25.44 -21.45
N THR A 156 -9.67 -25.19 -21.17
CA THR A 156 -10.09 -24.10 -20.27
C THR A 156 -9.47 -24.29 -18.89
N GLY A 157 -9.58 -25.50 -18.32
CA GLY A 157 -9.02 -25.82 -17.01
C GLY A 157 -7.50 -25.58 -16.97
N VAL A 158 -6.77 -26.10 -17.95
CA VAL A 158 -5.32 -25.95 -18.02
C VAL A 158 -4.90 -24.48 -18.21
N MET A 159 -5.58 -23.73 -19.08
CA MET A 159 -5.29 -22.30 -19.30
C MET A 159 -5.55 -21.48 -18.06
N VAL A 160 -6.71 -21.68 -17.41
CA VAL A 160 -7.06 -20.99 -16.15
C VAL A 160 -6.07 -21.34 -15.03
N ALA A 161 -5.69 -22.63 -14.91
CA ALA A 161 -4.69 -23.04 -13.92
C ALA A 161 -3.35 -22.32 -14.15
N MET A 162 -2.89 -22.20 -15.40
CA MET A 162 -1.62 -21.55 -15.71
C MET A 162 -1.66 -20.04 -15.50
N THR A 163 -2.76 -19.39 -15.86
CA THR A 163 -3.00 -17.97 -15.54
C THR A 163 -3.02 -17.75 -14.03
N THR A 164 -3.68 -18.63 -13.26
CA THR A 164 -3.71 -18.55 -11.80
C THR A 164 -2.32 -18.71 -11.17
N VAL A 165 -1.49 -19.62 -11.68
CA VAL A 165 -0.09 -19.74 -11.26
C VAL A 165 0.69 -18.45 -11.55
N GLY A 166 0.52 -17.90 -12.76
CA GLY A 166 1.09 -16.59 -13.11
C GLY A 166 0.64 -15.48 -12.14
N SER A 167 -0.65 -15.44 -11.86
CA SER A 167 -1.25 -14.50 -10.91
C SER A 167 -0.68 -14.62 -9.51
N ALA A 168 -0.55 -15.85 -9.00
CA ALA A 168 0.05 -16.09 -7.69
C ALA A 168 1.52 -15.62 -7.62
N LEU A 169 2.30 -15.87 -8.68
CA LEU A 169 3.67 -15.36 -8.77
C LEU A 169 3.69 -13.83 -8.85
N GLY A 170 2.84 -13.22 -9.67
CA GLY A 170 2.75 -11.77 -9.81
C GLY A 170 2.36 -11.08 -8.51
N SER A 171 1.34 -11.58 -7.82
CA SER A 171 0.91 -11.02 -6.54
C SER A 171 1.94 -11.17 -5.41
N THR A 172 2.78 -12.21 -5.46
CA THR A 172 3.80 -12.47 -4.44
C THR A 172 5.11 -11.74 -4.74
N LEU A 173 5.62 -11.86 -5.97
CA LEU A 173 6.93 -11.31 -6.33
C LEU A 173 6.90 -9.79 -6.48
N THR A 174 5.76 -9.21 -6.85
CA THR A 174 5.66 -7.76 -7.00
C THR A 174 5.93 -7.02 -5.69
N PRO A 175 5.26 -7.28 -4.56
CA PRO A 175 5.52 -6.54 -3.33
C PRO A 175 6.84 -6.94 -2.64
N ILE A 176 7.30 -8.19 -2.79
CA ILE A 176 8.45 -8.70 -2.05
C ILE A 176 9.78 -8.37 -2.76
N ILE A 177 9.79 -8.40 -4.09
CA ILE A 177 11.02 -8.26 -4.89
C ILE A 177 10.94 -7.05 -5.82
N MET A 178 9.88 -6.97 -6.67
CA MET A 178 9.90 -5.99 -7.75
C MET A 178 9.79 -4.55 -7.21
N LEU A 179 8.86 -4.27 -6.30
CA LEU A 179 8.72 -2.92 -5.76
C LEU A 179 9.94 -2.48 -4.95
N PRO A 180 10.51 -3.30 -4.04
CA PRO A 180 11.70 -2.90 -3.27
C PRO A 180 12.96 -2.77 -4.12
N ASP A 181 13.25 -3.74 -5.00
CA ASP A 181 14.53 -3.84 -5.67
C ASP A 181 14.62 -3.00 -6.94
N ILE A 182 13.52 -2.93 -7.73
CA ILE A 182 13.51 -2.20 -8.99
C ILE A 182 12.59 -0.97 -9.01
N GLY A 183 11.76 -0.81 -7.97
CA GLY A 183 10.90 0.34 -7.78
C GLY A 183 9.60 0.31 -8.60
N LEU A 184 8.71 1.26 -8.30
CA LEU A 184 7.39 1.36 -8.93
C LEU A 184 7.46 1.47 -10.46
N LYS A 185 8.29 2.38 -10.98
CA LYS A 185 8.38 2.62 -12.43
C LYS A 185 8.80 1.38 -13.20
N ALA A 186 9.91 0.77 -12.79
CA ALA A 186 10.44 -0.40 -13.48
C ALA A 186 9.53 -1.63 -13.32
N SER A 187 8.80 -1.76 -12.22
CA SER A 187 7.80 -2.83 -12.05
C SER A 187 6.69 -2.72 -13.10
N LEU A 188 6.08 -1.55 -13.25
CA LEU A 188 5.02 -1.34 -14.26
C LEU A 188 5.55 -1.54 -15.69
N MET A 189 6.77 -1.04 -15.97
CA MET A 189 7.44 -1.26 -17.25
C MET A 189 7.61 -2.75 -17.54
N SER A 190 7.99 -3.54 -16.54
CA SER A 190 8.17 -4.99 -16.68
C SER A 190 6.86 -5.68 -17.06
N PHE A 191 5.73 -5.29 -16.48
CA PHE A 191 4.41 -5.84 -16.83
C PHE A 191 4.01 -5.51 -18.28
N VAL A 192 4.25 -4.26 -18.73
CA VAL A 192 4.02 -3.88 -20.13
C VAL A 192 4.88 -4.70 -21.08
N ILE A 193 6.16 -4.88 -20.76
CA ILE A 193 7.09 -5.69 -21.57
C ILE A 193 6.61 -7.15 -21.62
N MET A 194 6.18 -7.73 -20.50
CA MET A 194 5.66 -9.10 -20.47
C MET A 194 4.41 -9.28 -21.34
N LEU A 195 3.49 -8.31 -21.34
CA LEU A 195 2.31 -8.32 -22.21
C LEU A 195 2.70 -8.18 -23.71
N CYS A 196 3.69 -7.34 -24.02
CA CYS A 196 4.25 -7.26 -25.38
C CYS A 196 4.89 -8.57 -25.82
N MET A 197 5.61 -9.25 -24.94
CA MET A 197 6.18 -10.58 -25.20
C MET A 197 5.07 -11.62 -25.44
N ALA A 198 4.03 -11.64 -24.61
CA ALA A 198 2.88 -12.52 -24.78
C ALA A 198 2.16 -12.28 -26.12
N SER A 199 1.94 -11.01 -26.50
CA SER A 199 1.39 -10.62 -27.80
C SER A 199 2.27 -11.09 -28.96
N SER A 200 3.58 -10.88 -28.86
CA SER A 200 4.54 -11.30 -29.86
C SER A 200 4.57 -12.81 -30.04
N MET A 201 4.49 -13.58 -28.95
CA MET A 201 4.38 -15.04 -28.97
C MET A 201 3.10 -15.50 -29.67
N ALA A 202 1.94 -14.91 -29.36
CA ALA A 202 0.69 -15.25 -30.04
C ALA A 202 0.72 -14.93 -31.52
N THR A 203 1.32 -13.79 -31.88
CA THR A 203 1.52 -13.38 -33.29
C THR A 203 2.48 -14.34 -34.02
N ALA A 204 3.59 -14.71 -33.40
CA ALA A 204 4.55 -15.68 -33.99
C ALA A 204 3.93 -17.07 -34.21
N LEU A 205 3.08 -17.54 -33.27
CA LEU A 205 2.32 -18.77 -33.46
C LEU A 205 1.36 -18.66 -34.65
N SER A 206 0.73 -17.51 -34.86
CA SER A 206 -0.17 -17.29 -35.99
C SER A 206 0.52 -17.37 -37.34
N LEU A 207 1.81 -17.02 -37.40
CA LEU A 207 2.62 -17.10 -38.65
C LEU A 207 2.93 -18.54 -39.06
N ARG A 208 2.91 -19.49 -38.15
CA ARG A 208 3.13 -20.91 -38.42
C ARG A 208 1.91 -21.61 -39.02
N GLU A 209 0.74 -21.00 -38.98
CA GLU A 209 -0.51 -21.54 -39.51
C GLU A 209 -0.67 -21.15 -40.99
N HIS A 210 -0.55 -22.13 -41.89
CA HIS A 210 -0.25 -22.02 -43.35
C HIS A 210 -1.38 -21.51 -44.27
N LYS A 211 -2.46 -20.88 -43.84
CA LYS A 211 -3.46 -20.33 -44.76
C LYS A 211 -3.39 -18.80 -44.82
N PRO A 212 -3.20 -18.21 -46.01
CA PRO A 212 -3.29 -16.76 -46.18
C PRO A 212 -4.74 -16.30 -45.88
N SER A 213 -4.89 -15.29 -45.04
CA SER A 213 -6.15 -14.57 -44.88
C SER A 213 -5.96 -13.16 -45.41
N ASP A 214 -6.95 -12.61 -46.09
CA ASP A 214 -6.89 -11.30 -46.78
C ASP A 214 -6.57 -10.12 -45.84
N ASN A 215 -6.77 -10.26 -44.54
CA ASN A 215 -6.48 -9.23 -43.51
C ASN A 215 -5.17 -9.46 -42.73
N PHE A 216 -4.32 -10.33 -43.20
CA PHE A 216 -3.11 -10.77 -42.48
C PHE A 216 -2.13 -9.64 -42.14
N VAL A 217 -1.79 -8.84 -43.17
CA VAL A 217 -0.82 -7.75 -43.01
C VAL A 217 -1.34 -6.66 -42.10
N GLY A 218 -2.64 -6.38 -42.12
CA GLY A 218 -3.27 -5.36 -41.28
C GLY A 218 -3.21 -5.70 -39.77
N THR A 219 -3.49 -6.96 -39.42
CA THR A 219 -3.49 -7.38 -37.98
C THR A 219 -2.09 -7.45 -37.42
N ILE A 220 -1.11 -7.96 -38.19
CA ILE A 220 0.31 -7.96 -37.73
C ILE A 220 0.82 -6.55 -37.58
N LYS A 221 0.56 -5.67 -38.55
CA LYS A 221 0.92 -4.26 -38.44
C LYS A 221 0.29 -3.63 -37.19
N GLY A 222 -0.99 -3.91 -36.90
CA GLY A 222 -1.65 -3.43 -35.69
C GLY A 222 -0.95 -3.89 -34.41
N ASN A 223 -0.68 -5.19 -34.27
CA ASN A 223 0.00 -5.72 -33.07
C ASN A 223 1.38 -5.10 -32.87
N VAL A 224 2.17 -4.98 -33.94
CA VAL A 224 3.51 -4.37 -33.92
C VAL A 224 3.42 -2.88 -33.52
N VAL A 225 2.48 -2.16 -34.13
CA VAL A 225 2.28 -0.72 -33.82
C VAL A 225 1.92 -0.53 -32.33
N TYR A 226 0.96 -1.30 -31.79
CA TYR A 226 0.59 -1.19 -30.39
C TYR A 226 1.75 -1.54 -29.45
N CYS A 227 2.48 -2.61 -29.71
CA CYS A 227 3.65 -2.98 -28.89
C CYS A 227 4.76 -1.92 -28.97
N ILE A 228 5.09 -1.42 -30.16
CA ILE A 228 6.09 -0.37 -30.30
C ILE A 228 5.64 0.91 -29.60
N SER A 229 4.37 1.32 -29.78
CA SER A 229 3.83 2.51 -29.11
C SER A 229 3.86 2.36 -27.58
N ALA A 230 3.51 1.17 -27.06
CA ALA A 230 3.59 0.88 -25.62
C ALA A 230 5.03 0.98 -25.11
N LEU A 231 6.00 0.38 -25.81
CA LEU A 231 7.41 0.45 -25.43
C LEU A 231 7.97 1.88 -25.53
N CYS A 232 7.58 2.65 -26.56
CA CYS A 232 7.95 4.06 -26.66
C CYS A 232 7.38 4.89 -25.51
N MET A 233 6.12 4.67 -25.14
CA MET A 233 5.49 5.37 -24.00
C MET A 233 6.18 5.05 -22.68
N VAL A 234 6.52 3.78 -22.46
CA VAL A 234 7.27 3.33 -21.31
C VAL A 234 8.66 3.99 -21.27
N LEU A 235 9.34 4.08 -22.41
CA LEU A 235 10.64 4.75 -22.51
C LEU A 235 10.49 6.26 -22.21
N ILE A 236 9.50 6.92 -22.80
CA ILE A 236 9.21 8.33 -22.50
C ILE A 236 8.96 8.52 -21.01
N PHE A 237 8.12 7.68 -20.38
CA PHE A 237 7.86 7.72 -18.95
C PHE A 237 9.13 7.56 -18.12
N SER A 238 10.03 6.65 -18.50
CA SER A 238 11.27 6.44 -17.77
C SER A 238 12.21 7.66 -17.80
N VAL A 239 12.21 8.40 -18.90
CA VAL A 239 13.08 9.57 -19.12
C VAL A 239 12.46 10.85 -18.56
N THR A 240 11.16 11.06 -18.75
CA THR A 240 10.50 12.34 -18.40
C THR A 240 10.03 12.42 -16.96
N ASN A 241 9.82 11.29 -16.30
CA ASN A 241 9.22 11.27 -14.98
C ASN A 241 10.30 11.17 -13.89
N HIS A 242 10.75 12.34 -13.41
CA HIS A 242 11.67 12.48 -12.28
C HIS A 242 10.95 12.56 -10.92
N THR A 243 9.68 12.13 -10.84
CA THR A 243 8.99 12.10 -9.55
C THR A 243 9.71 11.16 -8.60
N ASP A 244 10.02 11.68 -7.43
CA ASP A 244 10.53 10.87 -6.34
C ASP A 244 9.45 9.85 -5.95
N THR A 245 9.74 8.58 -6.13
CA THR A 245 8.85 7.47 -5.74
C THR A 245 9.17 6.96 -4.34
N GLY A 246 10.08 7.62 -3.63
CA GLY A 246 10.57 7.19 -2.33
C GLY A 246 11.41 5.92 -2.37
N ILE A 247 11.88 5.52 -1.22
CA ILE A 247 12.58 4.25 -0.99
C ILE A 247 11.51 3.18 -0.81
N GLN A 248 11.36 2.29 -1.79
CA GLN A 248 10.33 1.25 -1.75
C GLN A 248 10.74 0.10 -0.84
N THR A 249 9.83 -0.33 0.03
CA THR A 249 9.96 -1.53 0.85
C THR A 249 8.74 -2.44 0.62
N PRO A 250 8.70 -3.67 1.10
CA PRO A 250 7.50 -4.52 1.00
C PRO A 250 6.27 -3.92 1.69
N THR A 251 6.47 -3.08 2.69
CA THR A 251 5.38 -2.49 3.50
C THR A 251 4.93 -1.13 3.00
N THR A 252 5.87 -0.22 2.72
CA THR A 252 5.55 1.16 2.32
C THR A 252 6.60 1.77 1.39
N ALA A 253 6.42 3.04 1.04
CA ALA A 253 7.42 3.88 0.37
C ALA A 253 7.86 4.98 1.34
N TRP A 254 9.15 5.06 1.65
CA TRP A 254 9.70 6.07 2.53
C TRP A 254 10.28 7.24 1.74
N PHE A 255 9.94 8.45 2.15
CA PHE A 255 10.44 9.70 1.56
C PHE A 255 11.25 10.46 2.59
N ILE A 256 12.43 10.94 2.19
CA ILE A 256 13.26 11.81 3.00
C ILE A 256 13.14 13.22 2.47
N ILE A 257 12.82 14.16 3.35
CA ILE A 257 12.57 15.56 3.01
C ILE A 257 13.52 16.43 3.82
N ASP A 258 14.45 17.10 3.13
CA ASP A 258 15.30 18.09 3.76
C ASP A 258 14.64 19.47 3.71
N GLY A 259 14.75 20.23 4.79
CA GLY A 259 14.15 21.55 4.94
C GLY A 259 14.83 22.39 6.03
N THR A 260 14.24 23.54 6.28
CA THR A 260 14.65 24.43 7.38
C THR A 260 13.46 24.67 8.31
N MET A 261 13.74 24.72 9.61
CA MET A 261 12.72 24.99 10.62
C MET A 261 12.30 26.47 10.60
N THR A 262 11.00 26.70 10.76
CA THR A 262 10.41 28.04 10.78
C THR A 262 9.90 28.46 12.17
N GLY A 263 10.05 27.59 13.19
CA GLY A 263 9.68 27.87 14.57
C GLY A 263 10.54 28.99 15.19
N LYS A 264 9.98 29.75 16.16
CA LYS A 264 10.69 30.88 16.77
C LYS A 264 12.01 30.48 17.42
N ASP A 265 12.05 29.34 18.12
CA ASP A 265 13.19 28.89 18.89
C ASP A 265 14.28 28.20 18.05
N ASN A 266 13.89 27.66 16.86
CA ASN A 266 14.76 26.89 15.97
C ASN A 266 14.76 27.45 14.53
N TYR A 267 14.54 28.75 14.39
CA TYR A 267 14.47 29.36 13.06
C TYR A 267 15.80 29.22 12.31
N GLY A 268 15.70 28.64 11.10
CA GLY A 268 16.86 28.45 10.23
C GLY A 268 17.66 27.17 10.46
N HIS A 269 17.37 26.38 11.53
CA HIS A 269 18.00 25.07 11.71
C HIS A 269 17.64 24.13 10.57
N LYS A 270 18.60 23.28 10.18
CA LYS A 270 18.38 22.22 9.19
C LYS A 270 17.56 21.12 9.81
N ALA A 271 16.45 20.78 9.15
CA ALA A 271 15.60 19.68 9.55
C ALA A 271 15.51 18.63 8.46
N ARG A 272 15.47 17.38 8.87
CA ARG A 272 15.23 16.24 7.98
C ARG A 272 13.96 15.51 8.41
N GLY A 273 13.03 15.37 7.49
CA GLY A 273 11.78 14.62 7.68
C GLY A 273 11.87 13.23 7.06
N LEU A 274 11.27 12.24 7.71
CA LEU A 274 10.96 10.93 7.13
C LEU A 274 9.45 10.74 7.16
N THR A 275 8.88 10.28 6.05
CA THR A 275 7.43 10.07 5.94
C THR A 275 7.10 8.99 4.90
N ASP A 276 5.98 8.33 5.08
CA ASP A 276 5.31 7.48 4.10
C ASP A 276 4.29 8.25 3.24
N ASP A 277 3.96 9.49 3.64
CA ASP A 277 3.06 10.39 2.90
C ASP A 277 3.67 11.81 2.80
N PRO A 278 4.54 12.08 1.82
CA PRO A 278 5.29 13.34 1.71
C PRO A 278 4.41 14.57 1.42
N ARG A 279 3.12 14.37 1.16
CA ARG A 279 2.20 15.44 0.78
C ARG A 279 1.32 15.91 1.92
N ARG A 280 1.11 15.08 2.93
CA ARG A 280 0.16 15.33 4.01
C ARG A 280 0.83 15.55 5.35
N THR A 281 1.84 14.75 5.68
CA THR A 281 2.46 14.78 7.00
C THR A 281 3.92 14.35 6.97
N ILE A 282 4.65 14.70 8.00
CA ILE A 282 6.00 14.20 8.28
C ILE A 282 5.87 13.25 9.47
N SER A 283 6.15 11.95 9.24
CA SER A 283 6.06 10.93 10.28
C SER A 283 7.13 11.07 11.35
N SER A 284 8.31 11.56 10.99
CA SER A 284 9.42 11.87 11.91
C SER A 284 10.20 13.07 11.45
N CYS A 285 10.60 13.92 12.39
CA CYS A 285 11.40 15.11 12.14
C CYS A 285 12.63 15.13 13.03
N TRP A 286 13.81 15.33 12.43
CA TRP A 286 15.11 15.44 13.09
C TRP A 286 15.75 16.80 12.86
N ASP A 287 16.06 17.52 13.92
CA ASP A 287 16.87 18.72 13.87
C ASP A 287 18.34 18.29 13.73
N VAL A 288 18.91 18.55 12.55
CA VAL A 288 20.27 18.12 12.21
C VAL A 288 21.31 18.91 12.98
N ASP A 289 21.03 20.17 13.33
CA ASP A 289 21.96 21.06 13.99
C ASP A 289 22.06 20.76 15.50
N THR A 290 20.92 20.49 16.14
CA THR A 290 20.87 20.17 17.59
C THR A 290 20.92 18.69 17.90
N GLN A 291 20.83 17.82 16.89
CA GLN A 291 20.76 16.35 17.04
C GLN A 291 19.62 15.91 17.96
N SER A 292 18.45 16.49 17.79
CA SER A 292 17.25 16.22 18.59
C SER A 292 16.02 16.04 17.72
N SER A 293 14.96 15.44 18.27
CA SER A 293 13.67 15.37 17.60
C SER A 293 13.05 16.76 17.47
N CYS A 294 12.43 17.04 16.33
CA CYS A 294 11.63 18.23 16.14
C CYS A 294 10.14 17.84 16.04
N GLY A 295 9.30 18.63 16.58
CA GLY A 295 7.87 18.35 16.64
C GLY A 295 7.39 18.16 18.07
N TRP A 296 6.25 18.78 18.33
CA TRP A 296 5.69 18.89 19.68
C TRP A 296 5.52 17.52 20.38
N TYR A 297 4.91 16.55 19.70
CA TYR A 297 4.60 15.26 20.29
C TYR A 297 5.87 14.44 20.59
N ALA A 298 6.90 14.56 19.75
CA ALA A 298 8.15 13.84 19.91
C ALA A 298 8.92 14.38 21.13
N GLN A 299 9.08 15.70 21.23
CA GLN A 299 9.71 16.34 22.39
C GLN A 299 8.94 16.06 23.69
N LEU A 300 7.60 16.09 23.64
CA LEU A 300 6.76 15.77 24.79
C LEU A 300 6.95 14.31 25.22
N SER A 301 7.04 13.36 24.28
CA SER A 301 7.27 11.95 24.59
C SER A 301 8.63 11.71 25.24
N VAL A 302 9.69 12.36 24.77
CA VAL A 302 11.03 12.31 25.40
C VAL A 302 10.96 12.88 26.83
N ASN A 303 10.27 14.00 27.03
CA ASN A 303 10.13 14.62 28.35
C ASN A 303 9.32 13.73 29.31
N MET A 304 8.26 13.07 28.85
CA MET A 304 7.49 12.11 29.66
C MET A 304 8.36 10.94 30.13
N ALA A 305 9.13 10.35 29.22
CA ALA A 305 10.07 9.27 29.56
C ALA A 305 11.15 9.74 30.55
N ASN A 306 11.67 10.98 30.39
CA ASN A 306 12.63 11.60 31.31
C ASN A 306 12.05 11.78 32.71
N GLN A 307 10.82 12.29 32.85
CA GLN A 307 10.15 12.47 34.14
C GLN A 307 9.96 11.15 34.90
N LEU A 308 9.78 10.05 34.18
CA LEU A 308 9.65 8.71 34.75
C LEU A 308 11.00 8.04 35.06
N ASN A 309 12.13 8.61 34.62
CA ASN A 309 13.44 7.98 34.64
C ASN A 309 13.41 6.55 34.05
N ALA A 310 12.67 6.37 32.94
CA ALA A 310 12.42 5.08 32.37
C ALA A 310 13.71 4.39 31.92
N GLN A 311 13.89 3.11 32.29
CA GLN A 311 15.08 2.33 31.91
C GLN A 311 14.76 1.30 30.84
N HIS A 312 13.53 0.80 30.79
CA HIS A 312 13.09 -0.19 29.83
C HIS A 312 11.88 0.37 29.04
N LEU A 313 12.12 0.77 27.80
CA LEU A 313 11.16 1.51 26.98
C LEU A 313 10.74 0.72 25.74
N LEU A 314 9.46 0.85 25.39
CA LEU A 314 8.87 0.28 24.17
C LEU A 314 8.33 1.40 23.28
N TYR A 315 8.67 1.35 22.01
CA TYR A 315 8.13 2.23 20.99
C TYR A 315 7.45 1.36 19.92
N LEU A 316 6.15 1.49 19.82
CA LEU A 316 5.34 0.85 18.79
C LEU A 316 5.18 1.84 17.64
N GLY A 317 5.79 1.55 16.49
CA GLY A 317 6.02 2.44 15.38
C GLY A 317 7.43 3.02 15.41
N GLY A 318 8.19 2.81 14.33
CA GLY A 318 9.59 3.19 14.24
C GLY A 318 9.81 4.51 13.50
N ALA A 319 9.25 4.63 12.30
CA ALA A 319 9.54 5.70 11.34
C ALA A 319 11.03 6.12 11.37
N GLY A 320 11.34 7.39 11.61
CA GLY A 320 12.74 7.89 11.73
C GLY A 320 13.43 7.58 13.07
N MET A 321 12.78 6.86 13.98
CA MET A 321 13.28 6.51 15.32
C MET A 321 13.75 7.70 16.16
N VAL A 322 13.29 8.92 15.86
CA VAL A 322 13.81 10.15 16.45
C VAL A 322 13.63 10.20 17.98
N ILE A 323 12.50 9.69 18.50
CA ILE A 323 12.20 9.66 19.93
C ILE A 323 13.13 8.70 20.68
N PRO A 324 13.21 7.40 20.31
CA PRO A 324 14.13 6.47 20.97
C PRO A 324 15.60 6.89 20.82
N LEU A 325 15.99 7.47 19.68
CA LEU A 325 17.37 7.93 19.45
C LEU A 325 17.74 9.09 20.37
N GLU A 326 16.89 10.09 20.49
CA GLU A 326 17.12 11.22 21.38
C GLU A 326 17.17 10.76 22.85
N TYR A 327 16.24 9.88 23.27
CA TYR A 327 16.22 9.36 24.62
C TYR A 327 17.47 8.51 24.91
N ALA A 328 17.80 7.58 24.04
CA ALA A 328 18.96 6.69 24.19
C ALA A 328 20.29 7.44 24.27
N SER A 329 20.43 8.55 23.55
CA SER A 329 21.63 9.39 23.60
C SER A 329 21.85 10.07 24.94
N LYS A 330 20.75 10.45 25.61
CA LYS A 330 20.77 11.10 26.92
C LYS A 330 20.83 10.10 28.08
N HIS A 331 20.41 8.85 27.84
CA HIS A 331 20.33 7.77 28.83
C HIS A 331 21.04 6.50 28.33
N PRO A 332 22.39 6.45 28.35
CA PRO A 332 23.13 5.31 27.77
C PRO A 332 22.85 3.95 28.42
N GLN A 333 22.29 3.93 29.64
CA GLN A 333 21.94 2.70 30.35
C GLN A 333 20.51 2.23 30.08
N SER A 334 19.69 3.04 29.41
CA SER A 334 18.31 2.65 29.07
C SER A 334 18.31 1.61 27.94
N MET A 335 17.32 0.74 27.95
CA MET A 335 17.04 -0.21 26.87
C MET A 335 15.81 0.28 26.10
N ASN A 336 16.00 0.60 24.82
CA ASN A 336 14.98 1.18 23.96
C ASN A 336 14.57 0.17 22.88
N THR A 337 13.45 -0.49 23.03
CA THR A 337 12.93 -1.44 22.05
C THR A 337 11.99 -0.72 21.07
N VAL A 338 12.33 -0.75 19.80
CA VAL A 338 11.53 -0.18 18.71
C VAL A 338 10.91 -1.33 17.91
N VAL A 339 9.61 -1.35 17.79
CA VAL A 339 8.87 -2.37 17.04
C VAL A 339 8.20 -1.73 15.84
N ASP A 340 8.57 -2.17 14.66
CA ASP A 340 7.95 -1.74 13.40
C ASP A 340 7.80 -2.93 12.46
N ILE A 341 6.81 -2.87 11.57
CA ILE A 341 6.55 -3.92 10.60
C ILE A 341 7.56 -3.92 9.46
N ASP A 342 8.21 -2.78 9.20
CA ASP A 342 9.14 -2.61 8.10
C ASP A 342 10.57 -2.98 8.52
N GLU A 343 11.01 -4.17 8.16
CA GLU A 343 12.36 -4.67 8.47
C GLU A 343 13.51 -3.86 7.85
N TYR A 344 13.23 -3.10 6.80
CA TYR A 344 14.24 -2.27 6.11
C TYR A 344 14.48 -0.92 6.79
N LEU A 345 13.61 -0.54 7.72
CA LEU A 345 13.64 0.77 8.36
C LEU A 345 14.98 1.11 9.04
N PRO A 346 15.64 0.21 9.79
CA PRO A 346 16.95 0.51 10.38
C PRO A 346 17.98 0.90 9.33
N SER A 347 18.07 0.16 8.24
CA SER A 347 19.03 0.45 7.16
C SER A 347 18.74 1.78 6.45
N ILE A 348 17.48 2.14 6.28
CA ILE A 348 17.05 3.43 5.72
C ILE A 348 17.44 4.56 6.66
N VAL A 349 17.16 4.38 7.96
CA VAL A 349 17.46 5.38 8.99
C VAL A 349 18.96 5.60 9.10
N GLU A 350 19.77 4.56 9.19
CA GLU A 350 21.22 4.65 9.30
C GLU A 350 21.87 5.24 8.05
N ALA A 351 21.52 4.72 6.87
CA ALA A 351 22.22 5.05 5.63
C ALA A 351 21.76 6.37 4.98
N ARG A 352 20.51 6.77 5.19
CA ARG A 352 19.89 7.86 4.43
C ARG A 352 19.29 8.96 5.28
N TYR A 353 18.73 8.62 6.44
CA TYR A 353 18.01 9.58 7.27
C TYR A 353 18.93 10.27 8.29
N LEU A 354 19.69 9.49 9.06
CA LEU A 354 20.62 10.01 10.07
C LEU A 354 22.06 10.07 9.58
N GLU A 355 22.41 9.25 8.59
CA GLU A 355 23.77 9.07 8.08
C GLU A 355 24.78 8.65 9.18
N LYS A 356 24.30 7.89 10.15
CA LYS A 356 25.07 7.35 11.28
C LYS A 356 24.42 6.05 11.80
N PRO A 357 25.21 5.15 12.43
CA PRO A 357 24.68 3.92 13.00
C PRO A 357 23.74 4.20 14.18
N LEU A 358 22.79 3.29 14.40
CA LEU A 358 21.93 3.31 15.58
C LEU A 358 22.76 3.09 16.86
N PRO A 359 22.43 3.75 17.97
CA PRO A 359 23.04 3.49 19.28
C PRO A 359 22.84 2.05 19.73
N SER A 360 23.82 1.46 20.42
CA SER A 360 23.77 0.06 20.88
C SER A 360 22.66 -0.25 21.89
N ASN A 361 22.09 0.77 22.54
CA ASN A 361 20.98 0.67 23.46
C ASN A 361 19.59 0.92 22.78
N VAL A 362 19.55 0.94 21.45
CA VAL A 362 18.33 0.94 20.64
C VAL A 362 18.23 -0.40 19.93
N HIS A 363 17.21 -1.19 20.26
CA HIS A 363 16.97 -2.53 19.73
C HIS A 363 15.75 -2.51 18.82
N PHE A 364 15.96 -2.76 17.53
CA PHE A 364 14.88 -2.84 16.56
C PHE A 364 14.34 -4.27 16.44
N VAL A 365 13.01 -4.39 16.39
CA VAL A 365 12.30 -5.66 16.22
C VAL A 365 11.35 -5.53 15.04
N ALA A 366 11.65 -6.21 13.94
CA ALA A 366 10.80 -6.29 12.76
C ALA A 366 9.58 -7.19 13.05
N LYS A 367 8.47 -6.58 13.46
CA LYS A 367 7.24 -7.31 13.80
C LYS A 367 6.04 -6.37 13.79
N ASP A 368 4.86 -6.89 13.47
CA ASP A 368 3.61 -6.19 13.70
C ASP A 368 3.46 -5.83 15.19
N ALA A 369 3.14 -4.56 15.47
CA ALA A 369 3.10 -4.01 16.83
C ALA A 369 2.12 -4.79 17.73
N ARG A 370 0.93 -5.11 17.23
CA ARG A 370 -0.07 -5.88 17.96
C ARG A 370 0.42 -7.30 18.25
N ARG A 371 0.96 -7.97 17.23
CA ARG A 371 1.52 -9.31 17.40
C ARG A 371 2.67 -9.32 18.40
N TYR A 372 3.46 -8.26 18.44
CA TYR A 372 4.53 -8.14 19.42
C TYR A 372 3.98 -8.12 20.85
N VAL A 373 3.09 -7.20 21.16
CA VAL A 373 2.57 -7.02 22.54
C VAL A 373 1.70 -8.20 23.02
N THR A 374 0.99 -8.86 22.11
CA THR A 374 0.19 -10.06 22.45
C THR A 374 1.03 -11.30 22.73
N THR A 375 2.28 -11.34 22.24
CA THR A 375 3.22 -12.46 22.46
C THR A 375 4.35 -12.11 23.43
N TYR A 376 4.32 -10.90 24.02
CA TYR A 376 5.31 -10.47 24.98
C TYR A 376 4.92 -10.92 26.41
N HIS A 377 5.82 -11.63 27.07
CA HIS A 377 5.58 -12.23 28.40
C HIS A 377 6.73 -11.97 29.39
N ASP A 378 7.67 -11.09 29.01
CA ASP A 378 8.82 -10.74 29.82
C ASP A 378 8.51 -9.63 30.85
N THR A 379 9.54 -9.06 31.47
CA THR A 379 9.40 -7.96 32.41
C THR A 379 8.70 -6.75 31.76
N PRO A 380 7.64 -6.22 32.37
CA PRO A 380 6.89 -5.08 31.82
C PRO A 380 7.80 -3.87 31.57
N TYR A 381 7.56 -3.19 30.45
CA TYR A 381 8.21 -1.92 30.13
C TYR A 381 7.82 -0.84 31.14
N ASP A 382 8.77 0.05 31.47
CA ASP A 382 8.48 1.21 32.31
C ASP A 382 7.62 2.22 31.57
N PHE A 383 7.89 2.39 30.25
CA PHE A 383 7.23 3.32 29.38
C PHE A 383 6.95 2.69 28.01
N ALA A 384 5.76 2.84 27.50
CA ALA A 384 5.41 2.47 26.12
C ALA A 384 4.80 3.65 25.37
N LEU A 385 5.32 3.93 24.19
CA LEU A 385 4.74 4.89 23.25
C LEU A 385 4.08 4.14 22.09
N ILE A 386 2.83 4.46 21.81
CA ILE A 386 2.11 4.01 20.62
C ILE A 386 2.11 5.16 19.61
N ASP A 387 2.82 5.00 18.50
CA ASP A 387 2.94 6.00 17.43
C ASP A 387 2.88 5.30 16.07
N VAL A 388 1.76 4.59 15.84
CA VAL A 388 1.55 3.76 14.64
C VAL A 388 0.41 4.34 13.82
N PHE A 389 0.73 4.72 12.59
CA PHE A 389 -0.19 5.41 11.68
C PHE A 389 -0.21 4.77 10.29
N HIS A 390 -1.32 5.03 9.59
CA HIS A 390 -1.44 4.95 8.14
C HIS A 390 -1.84 6.34 7.63
N GLY A 391 -0.86 7.11 7.11
CA GLY A 391 -1.07 8.53 6.82
C GLY A 391 -1.40 9.32 8.09
N LEU A 392 -2.60 9.92 8.15
CA LEU A 392 -3.07 10.68 9.32
C LEU A 392 -3.87 9.85 10.32
N TYR A 393 -4.24 8.62 9.98
CA TYR A 393 -5.08 7.76 10.84
C TYR A 393 -4.23 6.78 11.63
N VAL A 394 -4.64 6.48 12.85
CA VAL A 394 -3.98 5.44 13.65
C VAL A 394 -4.18 4.06 13.01
N ALA A 395 -3.20 3.18 13.15
CA ALA A 395 -3.34 1.78 12.75
C ALA A 395 -4.42 1.10 13.61
N SER A 396 -5.61 0.89 13.04
CA SER A 396 -6.80 0.47 13.75
C SER A 396 -6.62 -0.84 14.53
N ASN A 397 -5.88 -1.81 13.98
CA ASN A 397 -5.58 -3.08 14.63
C ASN A 397 -4.76 -2.93 15.92
N VAL A 398 -3.97 -1.86 16.04
CA VAL A 398 -3.18 -1.54 17.26
C VAL A 398 -4.02 -0.81 18.29
N TYR A 399 -5.00 -0.03 17.83
CA TYR A 399 -5.88 0.75 18.71
C TYR A 399 -7.20 0.03 19.06
N SER A 400 -7.34 -1.27 18.74
CA SER A 400 -8.48 -2.05 19.24
C SER A 400 -8.40 -2.24 20.76
N LYS A 401 -9.55 -2.42 21.39
CA LYS A 401 -9.64 -2.65 22.84
C LYS A 401 -8.75 -3.81 23.30
N GLU A 402 -8.74 -4.89 22.53
CA GLU A 402 -7.98 -6.11 22.81
C GLU A 402 -6.46 -5.84 22.72
N SER A 403 -6.03 -5.09 21.72
CA SER A 403 -4.62 -4.69 21.58
C SER A 403 -4.18 -3.74 22.70
N LEU A 404 -4.99 -2.73 23.00
CA LEU A 404 -4.70 -1.81 24.13
C LEU A 404 -4.64 -2.53 25.47
N GLN A 405 -5.45 -3.58 25.70
CA GLN A 405 -5.35 -4.43 26.89
C GLN A 405 -4.02 -5.18 26.95
N ALA A 406 -3.53 -5.71 25.84
CA ALA A 406 -2.22 -6.37 25.78
C ALA A 406 -1.07 -5.37 26.04
N ILE A 407 -1.16 -4.16 25.48
CA ILE A 407 -0.18 -3.09 25.74
C ILE A 407 -0.18 -2.69 27.22
N LYS A 408 -1.36 -2.56 27.81
CA LYS A 408 -1.51 -2.28 29.26
C LYS A 408 -0.89 -3.38 30.14
N ALA A 409 -1.01 -4.63 29.71
CA ALA A 409 -0.43 -5.76 30.43
C ALA A 409 1.09 -5.83 30.34
N SER A 410 1.66 -5.36 29.20
CA SER A 410 3.10 -5.36 28.93
C SER A 410 3.83 -4.11 29.40
N SER A 411 3.13 -3.07 29.88
CA SER A 411 3.75 -1.76 30.15
C SER A 411 3.09 -1.06 31.33
N ARG A 412 3.89 -0.38 32.16
CA ARG A 412 3.42 0.38 33.32
C ARG A 412 2.79 1.71 32.95
N HIS A 413 3.53 2.52 32.18
CA HIS A 413 3.08 3.79 31.67
C HIS A 413 2.90 3.70 30.17
N VAL A 414 1.71 4.00 29.69
CA VAL A 414 1.33 3.91 28.27
C VAL A 414 0.94 5.29 27.79
N VAL A 415 1.55 5.70 26.70
CA VAL A 415 1.28 6.95 26.01
C VAL A 415 0.96 6.63 24.55
N ALA A 416 -0.01 7.32 23.96
CA ALA A 416 -0.37 7.16 22.55
C ALA A 416 -0.46 8.52 21.87
N ASN A 417 0.24 8.67 20.75
CA ASN A 417 0.03 9.79 19.85
C ASN A 417 -1.16 9.49 18.93
N ILE A 418 -2.10 10.43 18.83
CA ILE A 418 -3.20 10.38 17.88
C ILE A 418 -3.30 11.73 17.16
N ILE A 419 -3.67 11.72 15.89
CA ILE A 419 -4.02 12.92 15.14
C ILE A 419 -5.54 12.99 15.07
N ALA A 420 -6.13 13.97 15.74
CA ALA A 420 -7.58 14.04 15.87
C ALA A 420 -8.08 15.48 16.11
N LYS A 421 -9.38 15.68 15.91
CA LYS A 421 -10.07 16.95 16.19
C LYS A 421 -10.78 16.86 17.52
N PRO A 422 -10.42 17.67 18.56
CA PRO A 422 -11.12 17.70 19.84
C PRO A 422 -12.55 18.22 19.70
N SER A 423 -13.49 17.33 19.43
CA SER A 423 -14.89 17.69 19.18
C SER A 423 -15.83 16.58 19.62
N SER A 424 -16.91 16.93 20.30
CA SER A 424 -17.95 15.99 20.75
C SER A 424 -18.77 15.40 19.60
N THR A 425 -18.74 16.02 18.42
CA THR A 425 -19.48 15.57 17.23
C THR A 425 -18.58 14.80 16.25
N HIS A 426 -17.28 14.71 16.54
CA HIS A 426 -16.33 14.06 15.64
C HIS A 426 -16.20 12.56 15.96
N GLY A 427 -16.87 11.70 15.21
CA GLY A 427 -17.02 10.27 15.49
C GLY A 427 -15.68 9.52 15.66
N TYR A 428 -14.68 9.80 14.83
CA TYR A 428 -13.34 9.21 14.92
C TYR A 428 -12.70 9.50 16.30
N THR A 429 -12.65 10.78 16.69
CA THR A 429 -12.10 11.18 17.98
C THR A 429 -12.87 10.52 19.13
N GLN A 430 -14.20 10.53 19.05
CA GLN A 430 -15.03 9.92 20.09
C GLN A 430 -14.78 8.42 20.24
N SER A 431 -14.69 7.67 19.14
CA SER A 431 -14.41 6.23 19.17
C SER A 431 -13.01 5.92 19.71
N LEU A 432 -11.99 6.72 19.37
CA LEU A 432 -10.64 6.59 19.94
C LEU A 432 -10.66 6.81 21.46
N LEU A 433 -11.24 7.92 21.92
CA LEU A 433 -11.32 8.25 23.35
C LEU A 433 -12.15 7.22 24.13
N ALA A 434 -13.30 6.79 23.59
CA ALA A 434 -14.13 5.78 24.21
C ALA A 434 -13.40 4.43 24.32
N THR A 435 -12.66 4.05 23.29
CA THR A 435 -11.86 2.81 23.31
C THR A 435 -10.74 2.90 24.34
N TRP A 436 -10.01 4.01 24.41
CA TRP A 436 -8.98 4.25 25.41
C TRP A 436 -9.55 4.18 26.83
N VAL A 437 -10.63 4.92 27.11
CA VAL A 437 -11.30 4.93 28.42
C VAL A 437 -11.83 3.54 28.80
N SER A 438 -12.30 2.74 27.82
CA SER A 438 -12.78 1.38 28.11
C SER A 438 -11.69 0.45 28.66
N VAL A 439 -10.40 0.74 28.38
CA VAL A 439 -9.24 -0.05 28.84
C VAL A 439 -8.61 0.55 30.08
N PHE A 440 -8.41 1.88 30.10
CA PHE A 440 -7.66 2.57 31.17
C PHE A 440 -8.56 3.19 32.25
N GLY A 441 -9.86 3.32 31.97
CA GLY A 441 -10.84 3.77 32.94
C GLY A 441 -10.61 5.20 33.41
N ARG A 442 -10.56 5.40 34.74
CA ARG A 442 -10.37 6.72 35.38
C ARG A 442 -8.95 7.28 35.16
N ASP A 443 -7.97 6.43 34.85
CA ASP A 443 -6.59 6.81 34.60
C ASP A 443 -6.39 7.15 33.11
N SER A 444 -7.32 7.88 32.53
CA SER A 444 -7.30 8.30 31.14
C SER A 444 -7.09 9.81 31.05
N TYR A 445 -5.92 10.21 30.56
CA TYR A 445 -5.53 11.61 30.44
C TYR A 445 -5.24 11.97 28.98
N VAL A 446 -5.35 13.26 28.66
CA VAL A 446 -5.06 13.79 27.32
C VAL A 446 -4.33 15.13 27.44
N ILE A 447 -3.36 15.32 26.54
CA ILE A 447 -2.72 16.62 26.28
C ILE A 447 -2.95 16.92 24.80
N THR A 448 -3.40 18.14 24.48
CA THR A 448 -3.62 18.61 23.11
C THR A 448 -2.52 19.57 22.72
N GLU A 449 -2.02 19.48 21.47
CA GLU A 449 -0.97 20.37 20.94
C GLU A 449 -1.41 21.84 20.96
N LYS A 450 -2.69 22.09 20.61
CA LYS A 450 -3.30 23.43 20.55
C LYS A 450 -4.50 23.48 21.50
N PRO A 451 -4.29 23.76 22.79
CA PRO A 451 -5.35 23.76 23.78
C PRO A 451 -6.48 24.72 23.42
N GLY A 452 -7.72 24.26 23.54
CA GLY A 452 -8.92 25.05 23.24
C GLY A 452 -9.27 25.19 21.76
N GLN A 453 -8.44 24.71 20.86
CA GLN A 453 -8.74 24.71 19.40
C GLN A 453 -9.42 23.41 18.99
N GLN A 454 -10.47 23.54 18.17
CA GLN A 454 -11.17 22.39 17.57
C GLN A 454 -10.67 22.12 16.12
N THR A 455 -9.36 22.15 15.93
CA THR A 455 -8.70 21.81 14.67
C THR A 455 -8.03 20.46 14.77
N VAL A 456 -7.78 19.80 13.64
CA VAL A 456 -6.98 18.58 13.58
C VAL A 456 -5.58 18.88 14.13
N GLN A 457 -5.13 18.10 15.08
CA GLN A 457 -3.88 18.29 15.81
C GLN A 457 -3.39 17.00 16.44
N ASN A 458 -2.14 16.97 16.89
CA ASN A 458 -1.67 15.88 17.75
C ASN A 458 -2.34 15.97 19.13
N MET A 459 -2.74 14.81 19.61
CA MET A 459 -3.26 14.63 20.96
C MET A 459 -2.52 13.44 21.59
N MET A 460 -1.95 13.64 22.78
CA MET A 460 -1.28 12.57 23.53
C MET A 460 -2.22 11.99 24.57
N LEU A 461 -2.56 10.71 24.44
CA LEU A 461 -3.34 9.97 25.43
C LEU A 461 -2.40 9.26 26.39
N CYS A 462 -2.68 9.30 27.69
CA CYS A 462 -1.85 8.70 28.72
C CYS A 462 -2.71 7.90 29.71
N ASN A 463 -2.15 6.83 30.29
CA ASN A 463 -2.78 6.10 31.40
C ASN A 463 -2.36 6.61 32.79
N TYR A 464 -1.76 7.80 32.87
CA TYR A 464 -1.34 8.49 34.09
C TYR A 464 -1.36 10.00 33.84
N PRO A 465 -1.31 10.85 34.90
CA PRO A 465 -1.19 12.30 34.74
C PRO A 465 0.19 12.66 34.19
N CYS A 466 0.31 12.71 32.87
CA CYS A 466 1.55 12.72 32.10
C CYS A 466 2.15 14.12 31.89
N GLY A 467 1.86 15.09 32.71
CA GLY A 467 2.40 16.45 32.70
C GLY A 467 1.41 17.48 33.26
N ASP A 468 1.89 18.70 33.47
CA ASP A 468 1.10 19.78 34.09
C ASP A 468 -0.16 20.18 33.32
N ASN A 469 -0.13 20.00 32.01
CA ASN A 469 -1.24 20.29 31.11
C ASN A 469 -2.14 19.06 30.81
N ALA A 470 -1.86 17.92 31.43
CA ALA A 470 -2.65 16.72 31.26
C ALA A 470 -4.03 16.86 31.92
N LYS A 471 -5.07 16.64 31.14
CA LYS A 471 -6.45 16.70 31.63
C LYS A 471 -7.07 15.31 31.58
N ASN A 472 -7.84 14.96 32.58
CA ASN A 472 -8.57 13.71 32.57
C ASN A 472 -9.63 13.73 31.48
N ILE A 473 -9.62 12.73 30.59
CA ILE A 473 -10.53 12.65 29.44
C ILE A 473 -11.99 12.72 29.90
N LEU A 474 -12.32 12.10 31.02
CA LEU A 474 -13.66 12.11 31.56
C LEU A 474 -14.13 13.51 32.04
N SER A 475 -13.24 14.49 32.19
CA SER A 475 -13.56 15.88 32.55
C SER A 475 -13.65 16.81 31.34
N GLU A 476 -13.18 16.37 30.17
CA GLU A 476 -13.17 17.21 28.98
C GLU A 476 -14.56 17.35 28.35
N SER A 477 -14.91 18.59 28.00
CA SER A 477 -16.24 18.94 27.46
C SER A 477 -16.52 18.34 26.07
N TYR A 478 -15.47 17.98 25.35
CA TYR A 478 -15.59 17.35 24.03
C TYR A 478 -15.70 15.80 24.10
N PHE A 479 -15.59 15.18 25.27
CA PHE A 479 -15.79 13.73 25.41
C PHE A 479 -17.25 13.39 25.73
N VAL A 480 -17.87 12.56 24.90
CA VAL A 480 -19.27 12.11 25.07
C VAL A 480 -19.32 10.92 26.01
N ARG A 481 -20.06 11.05 27.14
CA ARG A 481 -20.14 10.05 28.21
C ARG A 481 -21.38 9.16 28.14
N ASP A 482 -22.26 9.36 27.19
CA ASP A 482 -23.57 8.74 27.15
C ASP A 482 -23.58 7.23 26.81
N GLY A 483 -22.40 6.68 26.50
CA GLY A 483 -22.24 5.28 26.12
C GLY A 483 -22.75 4.94 24.70
N SER A 484 -23.21 5.94 23.93
CA SER A 484 -23.67 5.76 22.56
C SER A 484 -22.50 5.61 21.55
N THR A 485 -21.32 6.10 21.94
CA THR A 485 -20.15 6.03 21.07
C THR A 485 -19.62 4.60 20.97
N PRO A 486 -19.50 4.05 19.76
CA PRO A 486 -19.01 2.69 19.59
C PRO A 486 -17.53 2.57 19.98
N ILE A 487 -17.22 1.55 20.77
CA ILE A 487 -15.85 1.16 21.12
C ILE A 487 -15.27 0.35 19.97
N HIS A 488 -14.07 0.70 19.56
CA HIS A 488 -13.35 -0.05 18.54
C HIS A 488 -12.80 -1.36 19.13
N THR A 489 -13.22 -2.47 18.56
CA THR A 489 -12.82 -3.83 18.96
C THR A 489 -12.47 -4.65 17.72
N ASP A 490 -11.86 -5.81 17.92
CA ASP A 490 -11.57 -6.74 16.82
C ASP A 490 -12.83 -7.18 16.06
N ASN A 491 -13.95 -7.32 16.77
CA ASN A 491 -15.22 -7.72 16.19
C ASN A 491 -16.02 -6.54 15.61
N LEU A 492 -15.71 -5.31 16.00
CA LEU A 492 -16.37 -4.09 15.55
C LEU A 492 -15.32 -3.02 15.21
N PRO A 493 -14.66 -3.10 14.04
CA PRO A 493 -13.57 -2.22 13.64
C PRO A 493 -14.08 -0.86 13.14
N VAL A 494 -14.65 -0.06 14.04
CA VAL A 494 -15.30 1.23 13.70
C VAL A 494 -14.32 2.28 13.21
N LEU A 495 -13.05 2.24 13.62
CA LEU A 495 -12.04 3.22 13.20
C LEU A 495 -11.76 3.15 11.69
N ASP A 496 -11.82 1.95 11.10
CA ASP A 496 -11.63 1.75 9.65
C ASP A 496 -12.61 2.57 8.81
N GLN A 497 -13.83 2.80 9.34
CA GLN A 497 -14.87 3.55 8.62
C GLN A 497 -14.52 5.02 8.45
N TYR A 498 -13.74 5.60 9.35
CA TYR A 498 -13.41 7.03 9.32
C TYR A 498 -12.24 7.32 8.37
N GLU A 499 -11.32 6.38 8.19
CA GLU A 499 -10.21 6.50 7.25
C GLU A 499 -10.70 6.67 5.81
N TYR A 500 -11.56 5.75 5.32
CA TYR A 500 -12.03 5.84 3.94
C TYR A 500 -13.03 6.98 3.68
N ARG A 501 -13.68 7.50 4.73
CA ARG A 501 -14.57 8.68 4.61
C ARG A 501 -13.82 10.00 4.66
N ASN A 502 -12.51 9.96 4.87
CA ASN A 502 -11.64 11.14 4.97
C ASN A 502 -12.17 12.17 5.99
N VAL A 503 -12.52 11.74 7.20
CA VAL A 503 -13.28 12.49 8.20
C VAL A 503 -12.38 13.32 9.14
N LEU A 504 -11.06 13.41 8.91
CA LEU A 504 -10.16 14.26 9.71
C LEU A 504 -10.29 15.74 9.40
#